data_bc97065fae8a3eb8349f3b692c8f8f85
#
_entry.id   bc97065fae8a3eb8349f3b692c8f8f85
#
_cell.length_a   1.000
_cell.length_b   1.000
_cell.length_c   1.000
_cell.angle_alpha   90.00
_cell.angle_beta   90.00
_cell.angle_gamma   90.00
#
_symmetry.space_group_name_H-M   'P 1'
#
loop_
_entity.id
_entity.type
_entity.pdbx_description
1 polymer ?
#
loop_
_entity_poly.entity_id
_entity_poly.type
_entity_poly.pdbx_seq_one_letter_code
_entity_poly.pdbx_strand_id
1 'polypeptide(L)'
;MTRVIAFTHLPFAGFFFAASTARAVLLSILPLKALSLLGSAQHVSVLFFVVSVCGIGASLGIYSILRHISLRTGFLISSLAMVISIALLWTQDLWTFSLGMMFHVFGITSMEVILSLHVMQKIPRSQLSEFEPLRMVSTVMALSIGPWLGVYLQSRYADWLPFVVAATGVLTTLIYFRWLGLHHMVMKRSSFGTVNPALHVRHFFRQPRLRLAWILTLARSSWWVLFIIYTPIYAVHSGLGELMGSAIVSIGSAWTLTVPYWGWIARRYSLRLLMRMGFIVTSLMTLAIFVFARSPSVAVVLLVFAALGATMLDGSGHVLFLRAVRPRERAEMTGVFQTYRDVANLAVPGIFAILLKFFALPIVYAGGAGWTIAGAITSR
;
A
#
# COMPACT_ATOMS: atom_id res chain seq x y z
N MET A 1 14.20 -11.92 29.93
CA MET A 1 13.64 -10.65 29.52
C MET A 1 12.94 -10.73 28.16
N THR A 2 13.52 -11.34 27.13
CA THR A 2 12.96 -11.48 25.77
C THR A 2 11.59 -12.18 25.68
N ARG A 3 11.29 -13.18 26.50
CA ARG A 3 9.98 -13.87 26.48
C ARG A 3 8.81 -13.04 27.01
N VAL A 4 9.03 -12.20 28.02
CA VAL A 4 7.97 -11.35 28.61
C VAL A 4 7.60 -10.20 27.66
N ILE A 5 8.57 -9.67 26.92
CA ILE A 5 8.37 -8.58 25.95
C ILE A 5 7.55 -9.07 24.74
N ALA A 6 7.79 -10.30 24.27
CA ALA A 6 7.04 -10.89 23.16
C ALA A 6 5.53 -11.02 23.47
N PHE A 7 5.17 -11.37 24.73
CA PHE A 7 3.76 -11.49 25.15
C PHE A 7 3.02 -10.14 25.22
N THR A 8 3.72 -9.02 25.49
CA THR A 8 3.10 -7.69 25.54
C THR A 8 2.82 -7.10 24.16
N HIS A 9 3.54 -7.53 23.11
CA HIS A 9 3.37 -7.02 21.76
C HIS A 9 2.44 -7.86 20.86
N LEU A 10 2.17 -9.10 21.24
CA LEU A 10 1.32 -10.03 20.48
C LEU A 10 -0.11 -9.49 20.25
N PRO A 11 -0.78 -8.87 21.26
CA PRO A 11 -2.09 -8.27 21.06
C PRO A 11 -2.08 -7.12 20.02
N PHE A 12 -1.01 -6.33 19.98
CA PHE A 12 -0.87 -5.32 18.95
C PHE A 12 -0.64 -5.92 17.56
N ALA A 13 0.07 -7.04 17.47
CA ALA A 13 0.23 -7.78 16.22
C ALA A 13 -1.14 -8.25 15.69
N GLY A 14 -1.98 -8.84 16.56
CA GLY A 14 -3.36 -9.22 16.22
C GLY A 14 -4.22 -8.03 15.78
N PHE A 15 -4.07 -6.89 16.45
CA PHE A 15 -4.72 -5.64 16.08
C PHE A 15 -4.38 -5.18 14.65
N PHE A 16 -3.07 -5.17 14.29
CA PHE A 16 -2.62 -4.82 12.94
C PHE A 16 -3.02 -5.87 11.89
N PHE A 17 -3.02 -7.14 12.26
CA PHE A 17 -3.52 -8.20 11.38
C PHE A 17 -5.00 -8.00 11.05
N ALA A 18 -5.87 -7.75 12.04
CA ALA A 18 -7.29 -7.50 11.86
C ALA A 18 -7.54 -6.26 10.99
N ALA A 19 -6.87 -5.14 11.30
CA ALA A 19 -6.97 -3.90 10.54
C ALA A 19 -6.52 -4.08 9.07
N SER A 20 -5.48 -4.90 8.85
CA SER A 20 -4.98 -5.19 7.52
C SER A 20 -5.87 -6.16 6.75
N THR A 21 -6.51 -7.12 7.43
CA THR A 21 -7.44 -8.07 6.81
C THR A 21 -8.64 -7.36 6.20
N ALA A 22 -9.17 -6.35 6.88
CA ALA A 22 -10.30 -5.55 6.39
C ALA A 22 -10.06 -4.95 4.98
N ARG A 23 -8.82 -4.55 4.69
CA ARG A 23 -8.42 -4.02 3.37
C ARG A 23 -7.89 -5.09 2.41
N ALA A 24 -7.18 -6.09 2.94
CA ALA A 24 -6.48 -7.08 2.13
C ALA A 24 -7.44 -7.96 1.34
N VAL A 25 -8.56 -8.36 1.96
CA VAL A 25 -9.60 -9.17 1.31
C VAL A 25 -10.22 -8.46 0.11
N LEU A 26 -10.36 -7.14 0.17
CA LEU A 26 -10.92 -6.33 -0.91
C LEU A 26 -9.88 -5.91 -1.98
N LEU A 27 -8.57 -6.16 -1.75
CA LEU A 27 -7.50 -5.61 -2.56
C LEU A 27 -7.58 -6.01 -4.05
N SER A 28 -7.89 -7.28 -4.35
CA SER A 28 -8.09 -7.76 -5.72
C SER A 28 -9.54 -7.63 -6.18
N ILE A 29 -10.51 -7.61 -5.27
CA ILE A 29 -11.93 -7.46 -5.59
C ILE A 29 -12.21 -6.08 -6.19
N LEU A 30 -11.63 -5.01 -5.64
CA LEU A 30 -11.88 -3.64 -6.09
C LEU A 30 -11.56 -3.42 -7.58
N PRO A 31 -10.35 -3.77 -8.11
CA PRO A 31 -10.09 -3.61 -9.52
C PRO A 31 -10.91 -4.56 -10.41
N LEU A 32 -11.21 -5.79 -9.94
CA LEU A 32 -12.05 -6.74 -10.68
C LEU A 32 -13.50 -6.26 -10.78
N LYS A 33 -14.07 -5.80 -9.68
CA LYS A 33 -15.43 -5.25 -9.67
C LYS A 33 -15.52 -3.94 -10.47
N ALA A 34 -14.51 -3.07 -10.38
CA ALA A 34 -14.44 -1.89 -11.23
C ALA A 34 -14.40 -2.28 -12.72
N LEU A 35 -13.66 -3.36 -13.08
CA LEU A 35 -13.62 -3.89 -14.44
C LEU A 35 -14.98 -4.42 -14.89
N SER A 36 -15.70 -5.16 -14.05
CA SER A 36 -17.02 -5.68 -14.38
C SER A 36 -18.08 -4.59 -14.58
N LEU A 37 -18.00 -3.48 -13.82
CA LEU A 37 -18.92 -2.34 -13.93
C LEU A 37 -18.59 -1.42 -15.12
N LEU A 38 -17.32 -1.25 -15.44
CA LEU A 38 -16.84 -0.28 -16.44
C LEU A 38 -16.47 -0.90 -17.79
N GLY A 39 -16.31 -2.21 -17.86
CA GLY A 39 -16.03 -2.99 -19.08
C GLY A 39 -14.62 -2.79 -19.68
N SER A 40 -13.82 -1.83 -19.21
CA SER A 40 -12.49 -1.58 -19.78
C SER A 40 -11.45 -1.18 -18.73
N ALA A 41 -10.22 -1.64 -18.92
CA ALA A 41 -9.09 -1.29 -18.06
C ALA A 41 -8.79 0.23 -18.06
N GLN A 42 -9.08 0.92 -19.16
CA GLN A 42 -8.92 2.37 -19.27
C GLN A 42 -9.88 3.10 -18.30
N HIS A 43 -11.17 2.77 -18.31
CA HIS A 43 -12.14 3.38 -17.41
C HIS A 43 -11.86 3.03 -15.94
N VAL A 44 -11.39 1.81 -15.66
CA VAL A 44 -10.90 1.44 -14.33
C VAL A 44 -9.77 2.37 -13.91
N SER A 45 -8.81 2.65 -14.78
CA SER A 45 -7.70 3.56 -14.49
C SER A 45 -8.20 4.98 -14.19
N VAL A 46 -9.20 5.49 -14.94
CA VAL A 46 -9.83 6.79 -14.66
C VAL A 46 -10.47 6.81 -13.28
N LEU A 47 -11.22 5.75 -12.92
CA LEU A 47 -11.86 5.65 -11.61
C LEU A 47 -10.81 5.66 -10.48
N PHE A 48 -9.76 4.84 -10.59
CA PHE A 48 -8.69 4.81 -9.60
C PHE A 48 -7.93 6.14 -9.49
N PHE A 49 -7.76 6.86 -10.61
CA PHE A 49 -7.19 8.21 -10.60
C PHE A 49 -8.06 9.18 -9.80
N VAL A 50 -9.38 9.21 -10.05
CA VAL A 50 -10.33 10.08 -9.32
C VAL A 50 -10.34 9.74 -7.83
N VAL A 51 -10.42 8.45 -7.49
CA VAL A 51 -10.35 7.98 -6.09
C VAL A 51 -9.03 8.39 -5.42
N SER A 52 -7.91 8.36 -6.14
CA SER A 52 -6.61 8.78 -5.62
C SER A 52 -6.53 10.27 -5.34
N VAL A 53 -7.20 11.13 -6.15
CA VAL A 53 -7.34 12.57 -5.84
C VAL A 53 -8.05 12.76 -4.49
N CYS A 54 -9.15 12.02 -4.27
CA CYS A 54 -9.85 12.03 -2.97
C CYS A 54 -8.95 11.51 -1.83
N GLY A 55 -8.14 10.49 -2.10
CA GLY A 55 -7.17 9.94 -1.16
C GLY A 55 -6.12 10.96 -0.71
N ILE A 56 -5.60 11.76 -1.63
CA ILE A 56 -4.69 12.88 -1.30
C ILE A 56 -5.41 13.90 -0.41
N GLY A 57 -6.66 14.26 -0.75
CA GLY A 57 -7.49 15.13 0.09
C GLY A 57 -7.67 14.58 1.50
N ALA A 58 -7.92 13.28 1.64
CA ALA A 58 -8.03 12.59 2.93
C ALA A 58 -6.70 12.62 3.70
N SER A 59 -5.60 12.32 3.04
CA SER A 59 -4.24 12.31 3.61
C SER A 59 -3.84 13.69 4.17
N LEU A 60 -4.14 14.75 3.45
CA LEU A 60 -3.88 16.12 3.90
C LEU A 60 -4.88 16.58 4.97
N GLY A 61 -6.15 16.20 4.82
CA GLY A 61 -7.24 16.62 5.70
C GLY A 61 -7.19 15.98 7.08
N ILE A 62 -6.73 14.73 7.20
CA ILE A 62 -6.76 14.01 8.47
C ILE A 62 -5.99 14.71 9.59
N TYR A 63 -4.84 15.30 9.29
CA TYR A 63 -4.07 16.04 10.27
C TYR A 63 -4.79 17.31 10.75
N SER A 64 -5.49 18.01 9.85
CA SER A 64 -6.32 19.16 10.20
C SER A 64 -7.51 18.73 11.07
N ILE A 65 -8.15 17.62 10.75
CA ILE A 65 -9.26 17.06 11.51
C ILE A 65 -8.79 16.66 12.92
N LEU A 66 -7.65 15.96 13.03
CA LEU A 66 -7.10 15.51 14.33
C LEU A 66 -6.64 16.64 15.24
N ARG A 67 -6.51 17.88 14.75
CA ARG A 67 -6.30 19.07 15.62
C ARG A 67 -7.55 19.42 16.42
N HIS A 68 -8.73 19.12 15.91
CA HIS A 68 -10.01 19.50 16.50
C HIS A 68 -10.69 18.36 17.25
N ILE A 69 -10.42 17.11 16.89
CA ILE A 69 -11.02 15.93 17.51
C ILE A 69 -9.99 15.07 18.25
N SER A 70 -10.47 14.21 19.15
CA SER A 70 -9.60 13.24 19.83
C SER A 70 -9.18 12.09 18.89
N LEU A 71 -8.05 11.43 19.18
CA LEU A 71 -7.65 10.23 18.45
C LEU A 71 -8.72 9.12 18.49
N ARG A 72 -9.43 9.00 19.63
CA ARG A 72 -10.56 8.08 19.77
C ARG A 72 -11.66 8.41 18.79
N THR A 73 -12.09 9.66 18.72
CA THR A 73 -13.12 10.11 17.78
C THR A 73 -12.68 9.90 16.33
N GLY A 74 -11.42 10.23 16.01
CA GLY A 74 -10.83 10.00 14.69
C GLY A 74 -10.84 8.51 14.31
N PHE A 75 -10.49 7.62 15.25
CA PHE A 75 -10.53 6.18 15.02
C PHE A 75 -11.96 5.66 14.75
N LEU A 76 -12.95 6.15 15.52
CA LEU A 76 -14.35 5.78 15.31
C LEU A 76 -14.88 6.29 13.96
N ILE A 77 -14.54 7.51 13.56
CA ILE A 77 -14.90 8.08 12.25
C ILE A 77 -14.28 7.24 11.12
N SER A 78 -13.00 6.87 11.24
CA SER A 78 -12.32 6.03 10.24
C SER A 78 -12.95 4.65 10.14
N SER A 79 -13.30 4.04 11.29
CA SER A 79 -13.98 2.73 11.33
C SER A 79 -15.39 2.81 10.74
N LEU A 80 -16.14 3.86 11.03
CA LEU A 80 -17.47 4.11 10.45
C LEU A 80 -17.36 4.30 8.93
N ALA A 81 -16.38 5.08 8.47
CA ALA A 81 -16.13 5.26 7.04
C ALA A 81 -15.84 3.93 6.35
N MET A 82 -15.06 3.02 6.99
CA MET A 82 -14.80 1.67 6.48
C MET A 82 -16.08 0.83 6.40
N VAL A 83 -16.95 0.88 7.41
CA VAL A 83 -18.23 0.14 7.40
C VAL A 83 -19.15 0.67 6.30
N ILE A 84 -19.29 1.98 6.18
CA ILE A 84 -20.08 2.62 5.10
C ILE A 84 -19.50 2.24 3.74
N SER A 85 -18.18 2.30 3.60
CA SER A 85 -17.49 1.85 2.38
C SER A 85 -17.87 0.42 2.00
N ILE A 86 -17.76 -0.53 2.94
CA ILE A 86 -18.05 -1.94 2.69
C ILE A 86 -19.50 -2.12 2.19
N ALA A 87 -20.46 -1.43 2.79
CA ALA A 87 -21.86 -1.46 2.38
C ALA A 87 -22.05 -0.90 0.96
N LEU A 88 -21.42 0.23 0.63
CA LEU A 88 -21.48 0.85 -0.69
C LEU A 88 -20.76 0.03 -1.77
N LEU A 89 -19.62 -0.57 -1.43
CA LEU A 89 -18.83 -1.40 -2.34
C LEU A 89 -19.54 -2.69 -2.75
N TRP A 90 -20.49 -3.17 -1.95
CA TRP A 90 -21.29 -4.34 -2.30
C TRP A 90 -22.30 -4.06 -3.41
N THR A 91 -22.74 -2.83 -3.59
CA THR A 91 -23.73 -2.47 -4.62
C THR A 91 -23.22 -2.72 -6.04
N GLN A 92 -24.15 -2.92 -6.98
CA GLN A 92 -23.85 -3.12 -8.41
C GLN A 92 -23.97 -1.83 -9.23
N ASP A 93 -24.20 -0.69 -8.55
CA ASP A 93 -24.28 0.62 -9.18
C ASP A 93 -22.91 1.32 -9.17
N LEU A 94 -22.53 1.90 -10.30
CA LEU A 94 -21.22 2.55 -10.48
C LEU A 94 -21.03 3.75 -9.54
N TRP A 95 -22.08 4.55 -9.31
CA TRP A 95 -21.97 5.75 -8.49
C TRP A 95 -21.78 5.41 -7.02
N THR A 96 -22.59 4.48 -6.51
CA THR A 96 -22.49 4.00 -5.13
C THR A 96 -21.18 3.26 -4.90
N PHE A 97 -20.72 2.44 -5.85
CA PHE A 97 -19.43 1.78 -5.80
C PHE A 97 -18.27 2.80 -5.76
N SER A 98 -18.31 3.83 -6.63
CA SER A 98 -17.28 4.88 -6.67
C SER A 98 -17.22 5.65 -5.35
N LEU A 99 -18.38 5.99 -4.79
CA LEU A 99 -18.47 6.63 -3.48
C LEU A 99 -17.93 5.70 -2.38
N GLY A 100 -18.23 4.40 -2.45
CA GLY A 100 -17.67 3.38 -1.58
C GLY A 100 -16.15 3.33 -1.62
N MET A 101 -15.53 3.41 -2.81
CA MET A 101 -14.08 3.48 -2.97
C MET A 101 -13.48 4.75 -2.32
N MET A 102 -14.14 5.90 -2.41
CA MET A 102 -13.69 7.14 -1.76
C MET A 102 -13.70 7.01 -0.24
N PHE A 103 -14.81 6.47 0.34
CA PHE A 103 -14.87 6.17 1.77
C PHE A 103 -13.83 5.13 2.20
N HIS A 104 -13.56 4.14 1.34
CA HIS A 104 -12.55 3.11 1.59
C HIS A 104 -11.15 3.70 1.73
N VAL A 105 -10.74 4.53 0.78
CA VAL A 105 -9.43 5.19 0.81
C VAL A 105 -9.33 6.15 1.99
N PHE A 106 -10.38 6.93 2.26
CA PHE A 106 -10.41 7.80 3.44
C PHE A 106 -10.28 6.99 4.74
N GLY A 107 -11.06 5.92 4.89
CA GLY A 107 -11.05 5.06 6.07
C GLY A 107 -9.69 4.41 6.32
N ILE A 108 -9.09 3.82 5.28
CA ILE A 108 -7.75 3.19 5.37
C ILE A 108 -6.69 4.22 5.75
N THR A 109 -6.61 5.33 5.01
CA THR A 109 -5.58 6.35 5.22
C THR A 109 -5.67 6.95 6.62
N SER A 110 -6.88 7.30 7.04
CA SER A 110 -7.12 7.86 8.38
C SER A 110 -6.79 6.85 9.47
N MET A 111 -7.23 5.59 9.31
CA MET A 111 -6.94 4.53 10.26
C MET A 111 -5.43 4.26 10.40
N GLU A 112 -4.68 4.18 9.30
CA GLU A 112 -3.23 3.97 9.33
C GLU A 112 -2.49 5.08 10.07
N VAL A 113 -2.86 6.35 9.85
CA VAL A 113 -2.29 7.50 10.56
C VAL A 113 -2.58 7.40 12.06
N ILE A 114 -3.84 7.16 12.42
CA ILE A 114 -4.27 7.10 13.83
C ILE A 114 -3.62 5.92 14.55
N LEU A 115 -3.55 4.74 13.92
CA LEU A 115 -2.88 3.58 14.49
C LEU A 115 -1.39 3.84 14.72
N SER A 116 -0.73 4.49 13.77
CA SER A 116 0.68 4.85 13.90
C SER A 116 0.91 5.80 15.08
N LEU A 117 0.02 6.76 15.28
CA LEU A 117 0.07 7.69 16.42
C LEU A 117 -0.14 6.97 17.77
N HIS A 118 -1.08 6.02 17.83
CA HIS A 118 -1.29 5.22 19.06
C HIS A 118 -0.08 4.37 19.41
N VAL A 119 0.55 3.74 18.40
CA VAL A 119 1.79 2.96 18.60
C VAL A 119 2.90 3.83 19.17
N MET A 120 3.12 5.02 18.58
CA MET A 120 4.16 5.93 19.06
C MET A 120 3.94 6.41 20.49
N GLN A 121 2.69 6.45 20.97
CA GLN A 121 2.37 6.82 22.35
C GLN A 121 2.48 5.66 23.34
N LYS A 122 2.06 4.45 22.91
CA LYS A 122 1.96 3.29 23.82
C LYS A 122 3.27 2.51 23.93
N ILE A 123 4.05 2.44 22.84
CA ILE A 123 5.28 1.65 22.79
C ILE A 123 6.49 2.56 23.02
N PRO A 124 7.30 2.29 24.06
CA PRO A 124 8.53 3.02 24.32
C PRO A 124 9.47 2.98 23.12
N ARG A 125 10.20 4.07 22.87
CA ARG A 125 11.14 4.16 21.74
C ARG A 125 12.19 3.05 21.71
N SER A 126 12.62 2.57 22.87
CA SER A 126 13.56 1.45 23.02
C SER A 126 13.00 0.12 22.52
N GLN A 127 11.68 -0.06 22.50
CA GLN A 127 11.02 -1.31 22.09
C GLN A 127 10.48 -1.25 20.65
N LEU A 128 10.51 -0.10 20.00
CA LEU A 128 10.02 0.06 18.62
C LEU A 128 10.79 -0.82 17.62
N SER A 129 12.08 -1.04 17.83
CA SER A 129 12.91 -1.91 16.99
C SER A 129 12.52 -3.39 17.03
N GLU A 130 11.93 -3.84 18.14
CA GLU A 130 11.43 -5.22 18.31
C GLU A 130 9.97 -5.34 17.84
N PHE A 131 9.19 -4.28 18.04
CA PHE A 131 7.78 -4.26 17.67
C PHE A 131 7.54 -4.11 16.16
N GLU A 132 8.32 -3.25 15.48
CA GLU A 132 8.09 -2.93 14.07
C GLU A 132 8.18 -4.14 13.12
N PRO A 133 9.12 -5.10 13.28
CA PRO A 133 9.12 -6.33 12.52
C PRO A 133 7.86 -7.18 12.73
N LEU A 134 7.36 -7.26 13.95
CA LEU A 134 6.16 -8.03 14.29
C LEU A 134 4.92 -7.39 13.65
N ARG A 135 4.79 -6.06 13.72
CA ARG A 135 3.74 -5.29 13.03
C ARG A 135 3.77 -5.53 11.52
N MET A 136 4.97 -5.48 10.93
CA MET A 136 5.17 -5.71 9.50
C MET A 136 4.74 -7.12 9.09
N VAL A 137 5.19 -8.15 9.80
CA VAL A 137 4.81 -9.54 9.52
C VAL A 137 3.29 -9.72 9.59
N SER A 138 2.63 -9.18 10.62
CA SER A 138 1.17 -9.26 10.77
C SER A 138 0.43 -8.63 9.59
N THR A 139 0.87 -7.46 9.15
CA THR A 139 0.29 -6.78 7.97
C THR A 139 0.52 -7.58 6.68
N VAL A 140 1.74 -8.07 6.49
CA VAL A 140 2.11 -8.83 5.28
C VAL A 140 1.38 -10.16 5.22
N MET A 141 1.18 -10.86 6.33
CA MET A 141 0.37 -12.08 6.36
C MET A 141 -1.05 -11.84 5.87
N ALA A 142 -1.70 -10.77 6.32
CA ALA A 142 -3.03 -10.40 5.83
C ALA A 142 -3.00 -10.12 4.31
N LEU A 143 -2.01 -9.36 3.82
CA LEU A 143 -1.86 -9.03 2.40
C LEU A 143 -1.48 -10.24 1.53
N SER A 144 -0.83 -11.25 2.10
CA SER A 144 -0.45 -12.48 1.38
C SER A 144 -1.63 -13.42 1.17
N ILE A 145 -2.59 -13.42 2.08
CA ILE A 145 -3.72 -14.34 2.02
C ILE A 145 -4.98 -13.62 1.49
N GLY A 146 -5.17 -12.37 1.89
CA GLY A 146 -6.40 -11.60 1.68
C GLY A 146 -6.86 -11.51 0.23
N PRO A 147 -6.02 -11.12 -0.74
CA PRO A 147 -6.43 -10.95 -2.13
C PRO A 147 -7.00 -12.23 -2.74
N TRP A 148 -6.32 -13.35 -2.56
CA TRP A 148 -6.79 -14.65 -3.02
C TRP A 148 -8.03 -15.10 -2.26
N LEU A 149 -8.04 -14.99 -0.93
CA LEU A 149 -9.16 -15.40 -0.09
C LEU A 149 -10.44 -14.63 -0.47
N GLY A 150 -10.33 -13.32 -0.70
CA GLY A 150 -11.48 -12.51 -1.09
C GLY A 150 -12.14 -13.00 -2.38
N VAL A 151 -11.36 -13.17 -3.44
CA VAL A 151 -11.87 -13.65 -4.74
C VAL A 151 -12.33 -15.11 -4.64
N TYR A 152 -11.64 -15.95 -3.87
CA TYR A 152 -12.06 -17.33 -3.64
C TYR A 152 -13.42 -17.42 -2.96
N LEU A 153 -13.64 -16.65 -1.91
CA LEU A 153 -14.93 -16.59 -1.22
C LEU A 153 -16.06 -16.10 -2.12
N GLN A 154 -15.79 -15.07 -2.92
CA GLN A 154 -16.72 -14.52 -3.88
C GLN A 154 -17.10 -15.54 -4.96
N SER A 155 -16.12 -16.22 -5.56
CA SER A 155 -16.35 -17.11 -6.70
C SER A 155 -16.91 -18.48 -6.32
N ARG A 156 -16.65 -18.96 -5.08
CA ARG A 156 -17.02 -20.32 -4.67
C ARG A 156 -18.25 -20.38 -3.76
N TYR A 157 -18.55 -19.28 -3.05
CA TYR A 157 -19.65 -19.28 -2.07
C TYR A 157 -20.69 -18.19 -2.38
N ALA A 158 -20.36 -16.92 -2.18
CA ALA A 158 -21.32 -15.84 -2.39
C ALA A 158 -20.61 -14.49 -2.58
N ASP A 159 -21.18 -13.63 -3.43
CA ASP A 159 -20.64 -12.31 -3.78
C ASP A 159 -20.48 -11.36 -2.58
N TRP A 160 -21.31 -11.54 -1.55
CA TRP A 160 -21.30 -10.71 -0.34
C TRP A 160 -20.29 -11.14 0.71
N LEU A 161 -19.78 -12.39 0.64
CA LEU A 161 -18.95 -12.99 1.71
C LEU A 161 -17.63 -12.26 1.95
N PRO A 162 -16.88 -11.80 0.94
CA PRO A 162 -15.67 -11.01 1.16
C PRO A 162 -15.94 -9.70 1.92
N PHE A 163 -17.07 -9.07 1.67
CA PHE A 163 -17.47 -7.83 2.35
C PHE A 163 -17.78 -8.08 3.82
N VAL A 164 -18.40 -9.22 4.15
CA VAL A 164 -18.60 -9.63 5.54
C VAL A 164 -17.27 -9.91 6.23
N VAL A 165 -16.33 -10.59 5.56
CA VAL A 165 -14.98 -10.81 6.13
C VAL A 165 -14.25 -9.47 6.34
N ALA A 166 -14.37 -8.52 5.43
CA ALA A 166 -13.84 -7.18 5.62
C ALA A 166 -14.50 -6.46 6.81
N ALA A 167 -15.82 -6.55 6.94
CA ALA A 167 -16.56 -5.96 8.06
C ALA A 167 -16.17 -6.59 9.41
N THR A 168 -16.03 -7.92 9.47
CA THR A 168 -15.53 -8.60 10.68
C THR A 168 -14.11 -8.17 11.04
N GLY A 169 -13.24 -7.90 10.04
CA GLY A 169 -11.92 -7.32 10.26
C GLY A 169 -12.01 -5.94 10.92
N VAL A 170 -12.92 -5.07 10.47
CA VAL A 170 -13.15 -3.75 11.10
C VAL A 170 -13.68 -3.91 12.53
N LEU A 171 -14.68 -4.79 12.74
CA LEU A 171 -15.25 -5.06 14.08
C LEU A 171 -14.19 -5.60 15.03
N THR A 172 -13.39 -6.56 14.59
CA THR A 172 -12.29 -7.11 15.38
C THR A 172 -11.27 -6.02 15.73
N THR A 173 -10.98 -5.12 14.81
CA THR A 173 -10.11 -3.96 15.05
C THR A 173 -10.70 -3.04 16.13
N LEU A 174 -12.01 -2.80 16.12
CA LEU A 174 -12.71 -2.03 17.16
C LEU A 174 -12.66 -2.72 18.54
N ILE A 175 -12.81 -4.06 18.58
CA ILE A 175 -12.68 -4.84 19.82
C ILE A 175 -11.28 -4.73 20.38
N TYR A 176 -10.23 -4.92 19.55
CA TYR A 176 -8.84 -4.74 19.96
C TYR A 176 -8.56 -3.32 20.46
N PHE A 177 -9.11 -2.31 19.79
CA PHE A 177 -8.95 -0.91 20.20
C PHE A 177 -9.45 -0.66 21.62
N ARG A 178 -10.61 -1.23 21.97
CA ARG A 178 -11.15 -1.17 23.34
C ARG A 178 -10.33 -2.00 24.31
N TRP A 179 -10.01 -3.22 23.93
CA TRP A 179 -9.27 -4.16 24.80
C TRP A 179 -7.86 -3.68 25.16
N LEU A 180 -7.15 -3.07 24.22
CA LEU A 180 -5.84 -2.47 24.46
C LEU A 180 -5.89 -1.15 25.25
N GLY A 181 -7.06 -0.68 25.61
CA GLY A 181 -7.24 0.56 26.36
C GLY A 181 -6.85 1.84 25.60
N LEU A 182 -6.78 1.75 24.25
CA LEU A 182 -6.37 2.88 23.40
C LEU A 182 -7.39 4.02 23.43
N HIS A 183 -8.64 3.72 23.78
CA HIS A 183 -9.73 4.70 23.90
C HIS A 183 -9.57 5.71 25.07
N HIS A 184 -8.69 5.41 26.03
CA HIS A 184 -8.38 6.33 27.16
C HIS A 184 -7.22 7.29 26.85
N MET A 185 -6.56 7.14 25.70
CA MET A 185 -5.41 7.97 25.36
C MET A 185 -5.82 9.36 24.91
N VAL A 186 -5.35 10.36 25.62
CA VAL A 186 -5.52 11.78 25.28
C VAL A 186 -4.22 12.31 24.68
N MET A 187 -4.28 12.77 23.44
CA MET A 187 -3.14 13.41 22.80
C MET A 187 -3.07 14.89 23.19
N LYS A 188 -1.89 15.37 23.61
CA LYS A 188 -1.68 16.82 23.80
C LYS A 188 -1.77 17.51 22.44
N ARG A 189 -2.68 18.47 22.29
CA ARG A 189 -2.92 19.27 21.07
C ARG A 189 -1.65 19.93 20.49
N SER A 190 -0.64 20.16 21.30
CA SER A 190 0.63 20.79 20.92
C SER A 190 1.56 19.95 20.04
N SER A 191 1.26 18.66 19.84
CA SER A 191 2.15 17.75 19.06
C SER A 191 2.02 17.93 17.54
N PHE A 192 0.97 18.58 17.06
CA PHE A 192 0.84 18.95 15.65
C PHE A 192 1.38 20.36 15.45
N GLY A 193 2.68 20.47 15.21
CA GLY A 193 3.30 21.77 14.87
C GLY A 193 2.61 22.42 13.68
N THR A 194 2.53 23.74 13.68
CA THR A 194 2.04 24.57 12.56
C THR A 194 3.03 24.62 11.40
N VAL A 195 3.54 23.46 11.00
CA VAL A 195 4.51 23.39 9.91
C VAL A 195 3.75 23.52 8.60
N ASN A 196 4.00 24.61 7.87
CA ASN A 196 3.46 24.78 6.53
C ASN A 196 4.16 23.76 5.58
N PRO A 197 3.47 22.72 5.11
CA PRO A 197 4.10 21.68 4.29
C PRO A 197 4.72 22.26 3.01
N ALA A 198 4.15 23.33 2.45
CA ALA A 198 4.61 23.94 1.22
C ALA A 198 6.03 24.51 1.32
N LEU A 199 6.41 25.07 2.48
CA LEU A 199 7.76 25.59 2.71
C LEU A 199 8.79 24.47 2.73
N HIS A 200 8.42 23.33 3.31
CA HIS A 200 9.32 22.17 3.40
C HIS A 200 9.47 21.41 2.08
N VAL A 201 8.44 21.39 1.22
CA VAL A 201 8.52 20.79 -0.14
C VAL A 201 9.64 21.43 -0.94
N ARG A 202 9.71 22.77 -1.03
CA ARG A 202 10.76 23.45 -1.76
C ARG A 202 12.15 23.15 -1.21
N HIS A 203 12.30 23.13 0.11
CA HIS A 203 13.56 22.82 0.79
C HIS A 203 13.97 21.37 0.56
N PHE A 204 13.02 20.42 0.61
CA PHE A 204 13.25 18.99 0.35
C PHE A 204 13.79 18.76 -1.07
N PHE A 205 13.11 19.28 -2.10
CA PHE A 205 13.48 19.04 -3.50
C PHE A 205 14.75 19.81 -3.94
N ARG A 206 15.20 20.81 -3.19
CA ARG A 206 16.50 21.45 -3.40
C ARG A 206 17.68 20.55 -2.99
N GLN A 207 17.46 19.58 -2.11
CA GLN A 207 18.50 18.66 -1.67
C GLN A 207 18.58 17.44 -2.63
N PRO A 208 19.66 17.30 -3.45
CA PRO A 208 19.72 16.27 -4.49
C PRO A 208 19.65 14.85 -3.94
N ARG A 209 20.18 14.60 -2.74
CA ARG A 209 20.14 13.29 -2.10
C ARG A 209 18.72 12.91 -1.65
N LEU A 210 17.95 13.86 -1.12
CA LEU A 210 16.56 13.63 -0.70
C LEU A 210 15.66 13.44 -1.92
N ARG A 211 15.87 14.25 -2.96
CA ARG A 211 15.16 14.11 -4.24
C ARG A 211 15.40 12.73 -4.87
N LEU A 212 16.66 12.27 -4.89
CA LEU A 212 17.00 10.95 -5.39
C LEU A 212 16.31 9.83 -4.57
N ALA A 213 16.36 9.90 -3.25
CA ALA A 213 15.70 8.94 -2.37
C ALA A 213 14.18 8.89 -2.62
N TRP A 214 13.55 10.05 -2.84
CA TRP A 214 12.14 10.16 -3.13
C TRP A 214 11.80 9.55 -4.51
N ILE A 215 12.55 9.87 -5.57
CA ILE A 215 12.35 9.33 -6.92
C ILE A 215 12.48 7.80 -6.94
N LEU A 216 13.51 7.24 -6.30
CA LEU A 216 13.72 5.80 -6.25
C LEU A 216 12.58 5.10 -5.48
N THR A 217 12.13 5.70 -4.40
CA THR A 217 11.02 5.16 -3.61
C THR A 217 9.68 5.30 -4.36
N LEU A 218 9.50 6.41 -5.10
CA LEU A 218 8.35 6.60 -5.99
C LEU A 218 8.30 5.52 -7.07
N ALA A 219 9.43 5.25 -7.77
CA ALA A 219 9.49 4.24 -8.82
C ALA A 219 9.12 2.84 -8.30
N ARG A 220 9.62 2.47 -7.12
CA ARG A 220 9.25 1.24 -6.43
C ARG A 220 7.75 1.19 -6.08
N SER A 221 7.24 2.26 -5.45
CA SER A 221 5.83 2.32 -5.04
C SER A 221 4.89 2.28 -6.24
N SER A 222 5.25 2.95 -7.34
CA SER A 222 4.51 2.93 -8.60
C SER A 222 4.41 1.52 -9.17
N TRP A 223 5.47 0.72 -9.07
CA TRP A 223 5.42 -0.67 -9.51
C TRP A 223 4.43 -1.50 -8.68
N TRP A 224 4.40 -1.33 -7.35
CA TRP A 224 3.42 -2.01 -6.51
C TRP A 224 1.98 -1.61 -6.82
N VAL A 225 1.71 -0.32 -7.09
CA VAL A 225 0.37 0.15 -7.49
C VAL A 225 -0.04 -0.48 -8.82
N LEU A 226 0.87 -0.51 -9.81
CA LEU A 226 0.66 -1.20 -11.08
C LEU A 226 0.33 -2.68 -10.84
N PHE A 227 1.15 -3.37 -10.06
CA PHE A 227 1.00 -4.80 -9.81
C PHE A 227 -0.34 -5.14 -9.17
N ILE A 228 -0.77 -4.38 -8.16
CA ILE A 228 -2.02 -4.62 -7.43
C ILE A 228 -3.24 -4.37 -8.31
N ILE A 229 -3.24 -3.29 -9.11
CA ILE A 229 -4.41 -2.91 -9.91
C ILE A 229 -4.51 -3.74 -11.19
N TYR A 230 -3.41 -3.86 -11.93
CA TYR A 230 -3.47 -4.38 -13.30
C TYR A 230 -3.21 -5.88 -13.41
N THR A 231 -2.62 -6.54 -12.42
CA THR A 231 -2.43 -8.01 -12.46
C THR A 231 -3.75 -8.77 -12.46
N PRO A 232 -4.74 -8.48 -11.59
CA PRO A 232 -6.04 -9.13 -11.67
C PRO A 232 -6.77 -8.86 -13.00
N ILE A 233 -6.70 -7.61 -13.48
CA ILE A 233 -7.29 -7.19 -14.76
C ILE A 233 -6.65 -7.97 -15.93
N TYR A 234 -5.32 -8.07 -15.94
CA TYR A 234 -4.60 -8.82 -16.96
C TYR A 234 -4.99 -10.31 -16.94
N ALA A 235 -5.10 -10.92 -15.77
CA ALA A 235 -5.48 -12.33 -15.66
C ALA A 235 -6.87 -12.61 -16.24
N VAL A 236 -7.83 -11.71 -16.03
CA VAL A 236 -9.17 -11.82 -16.64
C VAL A 236 -9.08 -11.66 -18.17
N HIS A 237 -8.39 -10.63 -18.66
CA HIS A 237 -8.24 -10.36 -20.08
C HIS A 237 -7.48 -11.47 -20.85
N SER A 238 -6.56 -12.15 -20.19
CA SER A 238 -5.79 -13.26 -20.78
C SER A 238 -6.45 -14.63 -20.64
N GLY A 239 -7.68 -14.71 -20.09
CA GLY A 239 -8.42 -15.95 -19.91
C GLY A 239 -7.97 -16.81 -18.73
N LEU A 240 -7.06 -16.35 -17.88
CA LEU A 240 -6.61 -17.06 -16.66
C LEU A 240 -7.65 -17.03 -15.54
N GLY A 241 -8.59 -16.06 -15.59
CA GLY A 241 -9.63 -15.86 -14.60
C GLY A 241 -9.22 -15.07 -13.37
N GLU A 242 -10.23 -14.64 -12.61
CA GLU A 242 -10.08 -13.77 -11.44
C GLU A 242 -9.27 -14.40 -10.32
N LEU A 243 -9.48 -15.72 -10.09
CA LEU A 243 -8.83 -16.44 -9.00
C LEU A 243 -7.31 -16.53 -9.21
N MET A 244 -6.87 -16.77 -10.46
CA MET A 244 -5.43 -16.77 -10.76
C MET A 244 -4.82 -15.38 -10.59
N GLY A 245 -5.50 -14.32 -11.05
CA GLY A 245 -5.05 -12.95 -10.88
C GLY A 245 -4.84 -12.57 -9.42
N SER A 246 -5.81 -12.92 -8.57
CA SER A 246 -5.72 -12.67 -7.12
C SER A 246 -4.67 -13.55 -6.43
N ALA A 247 -4.47 -14.78 -6.88
CA ALA A 247 -3.41 -15.66 -6.38
C ALA A 247 -2.01 -15.09 -6.67
N ILE A 248 -1.80 -14.54 -7.87
CA ILE A 248 -0.53 -13.87 -8.24
C ILE A 248 -0.28 -12.67 -7.29
N VAL A 249 -1.30 -11.85 -7.03
CA VAL A 249 -1.18 -10.71 -6.10
C VAL A 249 -0.85 -11.20 -4.68
N SER A 250 -1.48 -12.27 -4.22
CA SER A 250 -1.21 -12.89 -2.92
C SER A 250 0.23 -13.42 -2.81
N ILE A 251 0.69 -14.18 -3.80
CA ILE A 251 2.06 -14.73 -3.84
C ILE A 251 3.08 -13.59 -3.93
N GLY A 252 2.83 -12.59 -4.79
CA GLY A 252 3.68 -11.42 -4.90
C GLY A 252 3.78 -10.63 -3.59
N SER A 253 2.67 -10.48 -2.87
CA SER A 253 2.65 -9.85 -1.54
C SER A 253 3.39 -10.71 -0.50
N ALA A 254 3.32 -12.05 -0.59
CA ALA A 254 4.01 -12.97 0.31
C ALA A 254 5.55 -12.83 0.23
N TRP A 255 6.10 -12.48 -0.94
CA TRP A 255 7.53 -12.18 -1.07
C TRP A 255 8.00 -11.07 -0.10
N THR A 256 7.10 -10.19 0.33
CA THR A 256 7.44 -9.14 1.32
C THR A 256 7.88 -9.72 2.68
N LEU A 257 7.54 -10.98 2.99
CA LEU A 257 8.08 -11.68 4.16
C LEU A 257 9.61 -11.87 4.09
N THR A 258 10.20 -11.81 2.88
CA THR A 258 11.64 -11.92 2.68
C THR A 258 12.40 -10.59 2.88
N VAL A 259 11.70 -9.47 3.12
CA VAL A 259 12.30 -8.14 3.32
C VAL A 259 13.40 -8.11 4.40
N PRO A 260 13.28 -8.80 5.56
CA PRO A 260 14.36 -8.84 6.54
C PRO A 260 15.65 -9.46 5.99
N TYR A 261 15.53 -10.48 5.14
CA TYR A 261 16.67 -11.13 4.46
C TYR A 261 17.38 -10.16 3.51
N TRP A 262 16.62 -9.44 2.68
CA TRP A 262 17.17 -8.41 1.78
C TRP A 262 17.82 -7.26 2.57
N GLY A 263 17.24 -6.86 3.70
CA GLY A 263 17.84 -5.89 4.61
C GLY A 263 19.16 -6.38 5.21
N TRP A 264 19.30 -7.68 5.48
CA TRP A 264 20.57 -8.29 5.91
C TRP A 264 21.60 -8.25 4.78
N ILE A 265 21.24 -8.60 3.54
CA ILE A 265 22.11 -8.50 2.36
C ILE A 265 22.60 -7.06 2.15
N ALA A 266 21.70 -6.07 2.27
CA ALA A 266 22.07 -4.66 2.14
C ALA A 266 23.12 -4.20 3.15
N ARG A 267 23.07 -4.74 4.38
CA ARG A 267 24.07 -4.45 5.43
C ARG A 267 25.39 -5.16 5.18
N ARG A 268 25.36 -6.40 4.70
CA ARG A 268 26.57 -7.23 4.52
C ARG A 268 27.37 -6.85 3.29
N TYR A 269 26.71 -6.52 2.18
CA TYR A 269 27.37 -6.25 0.90
C TYR A 269 27.28 -4.76 0.56
N SER A 270 26.15 -4.29 0.05
CA SER A 270 25.95 -2.91 -0.30
C SER A 270 24.46 -2.60 -0.55
N LEU A 271 23.99 -1.49 0.02
CA LEU A 271 22.65 -0.98 -0.26
C LEU A 271 22.48 -0.61 -1.76
N ARG A 272 23.53 -0.04 -2.39
CA ARG A 272 23.49 0.31 -3.81
C ARG A 272 23.37 -0.94 -4.69
N LEU A 273 24.14 -1.99 -4.39
CA LEU A 273 24.08 -3.24 -5.13
C LEU A 273 22.68 -3.84 -5.05
N LEU A 274 22.11 -3.95 -3.84
CA LEU A 274 20.75 -4.47 -3.65
C LEU A 274 19.72 -3.68 -4.46
N MET A 275 19.80 -2.35 -4.45
CA MET A 275 18.86 -1.52 -5.20
C MET A 275 19.02 -1.70 -6.71
N ARG A 276 20.24 -1.72 -7.23
CA ARG A 276 20.49 -1.96 -8.66
C ARG A 276 19.93 -3.31 -9.09
N MET A 277 20.25 -4.37 -8.34
CA MET A 277 19.75 -5.73 -8.63
C MET A 277 18.20 -5.77 -8.58
N GLY A 278 17.60 -5.19 -7.54
CA GLY A 278 16.15 -5.12 -7.43
C GLY A 278 15.51 -4.39 -8.60
N PHE A 279 16.00 -3.21 -9.00
CA PHE A 279 15.49 -2.48 -10.16
C PHE A 279 15.73 -3.24 -11.47
N ILE A 280 16.91 -3.84 -11.68
CA ILE A 280 17.21 -4.62 -12.90
C ILE A 280 16.27 -5.82 -13.00
N VAL A 281 16.14 -6.63 -11.93
CA VAL A 281 15.26 -7.81 -11.94
C VAL A 281 13.80 -7.39 -12.19
N THR A 282 13.31 -6.38 -11.44
CA THR A 282 11.93 -5.89 -11.62
C THR A 282 11.71 -5.39 -13.05
N SER A 283 12.65 -4.61 -13.59
CA SER A 283 12.53 -4.04 -14.94
C SER A 283 12.53 -5.12 -16.03
N LEU A 284 13.50 -6.04 -15.97
CA LEU A 284 13.63 -7.12 -16.97
C LEU A 284 12.41 -8.02 -16.95
N MET A 285 11.96 -8.46 -15.77
CA MET A 285 10.77 -9.29 -15.65
C MET A 285 9.52 -8.55 -16.14
N THR A 286 9.34 -7.27 -15.75
CA THR A 286 8.19 -6.46 -16.16
C THR A 286 8.20 -6.19 -17.68
N LEU A 287 9.37 -5.93 -18.28
CA LEU A 287 9.49 -5.78 -19.73
C LEU A 287 9.22 -7.11 -20.45
N ALA A 288 9.71 -8.23 -19.90
CA ALA A 288 9.45 -9.55 -20.45
C ALA A 288 7.95 -9.88 -20.45
N ILE A 289 7.16 -9.44 -19.46
CA ILE A 289 5.70 -9.60 -19.46
C ILE A 289 5.08 -8.90 -20.69
N PHE A 290 5.55 -7.71 -21.04
CA PHE A 290 5.08 -7.00 -22.23
C PHE A 290 5.39 -7.79 -23.53
N VAL A 291 6.61 -8.32 -23.64
CA VAL A 291 7.04 -9.11 -24.81
C VAL A 291 6.26 -10.42 -24.92
N PHE A 292 6.09 -11.13 -23.80
CA PHE A 292 5.41 -12.42 -23.73
C PHE A 292 3.93 -12.31 -23.35
N ALA A 293 3.30 -11.17 -23.58
CA ALA A 293 1.91 -10.91 -23.17
C ALA A 293 0.89 -11.87 -23.80
N ARG A 294 1.23 -12.49 -24.94
CA ARG A 294 0.41 -13.51 -25.62
C ARG A 294 0.51 -14.91 -25.02
N SER A 295 1.45 -15.12 -24.07
CA SER A 295 1.65 -16.40 -23.38
C SER A 295 1.32 -16.24 -21.89
N PRO A 296 0.04 -16.41 -21.49
CA PRO A 296 -0.41 -16.12 -20.13
C PRO A 296 0.36 -16.87 -19.04
N SER A 297 0.70 -18.15 -19.30
CA SER A 297 1.47 -18.97 -18.35
C SER A 297 2.86 -18.41 -18.08
N VAL A 298 3.54 -17.92 -19.11
CA VAL A 298 4.86 -17.27 -18.97
C VAL A 298 4.72 -15.96 -18.20
N ALA A 299 3.70 -15.16 -18.51
CA ALA A 299 3.44 -13.89 -17.83
C ALA A 299 3.18 -14.08 -16.33
N VAL A 300 2.49 -15.14 -15.89
CA VAL A 300 2.29 -15.48 -14.47
C VAL A 300 3.63 -15.65 -13.75
N VAL A 301 4.52 -16.47 -14.32
CA VAL A 301 5.85 -16.70 -13.73
C VAL A 301 6.64 -15.40 -13.66
N LEU A 302 6.63 -14.62 -14.73
CA LEU A 302 7.34 -13.33 -14.78
C LEU A 302 6.79 -12.32 -13.77
N LEU A 303 5.46 -12.27 -13.54
CA LEU A 303 4.83 -11.42 -12.52
C LEU A 303 5.31 -11.76 -11.11
N VAL A 304 5.38 -13.06 -10.79
CA VAL A 304 5.86 -13.54 -9.48
C VAL A 304 7.33 -13.15 -9.27
N PHE A 305 8.19 -13.33 -10.29
CA PHE A 305 9.60 -12.94 -10.19
C PHE A 305 9.81 -11.42 -10.22
N ALA A 306 8.96 -10.66 -10.93
CA ALA A 306 9.00 -9.21 -10.86
C ALA A 306 8.66 -8.71 -9.44
N ALA A 307 7.69 -9.34 -8.76
CA ALA A 307 7.36 -9.05 -7.36
C ALA A 307 8.52 -9.38 -6.42
N LEU A 308 9.27 -10.47 -6.65
CA LEU A 308 10.49 -10.76 -5.90
C LEU A 308 11.53 -9.65 -6.07
N GLY A 309 11.75 -9.16 -7.29
CA GLY A 309 12.63 -8.02 -7.55
C GLY A 309 12.19 -6.75 -6.81
N ALA A 310 10.89 -6.48 -6.79
CA ALA A 310 10.33 -5.33 -6.06
C ALA A 310 10.53 -5.45 -4.53
N THR A 311 10.43 -6.67 -3.96
CA THR A 311 10.70 -6.87 -2.53
C THR A 311 12.17 -6.70 -2.15
N MET A 312 13.12 -6.92 -3.08
CA MET A 312 14.52 -6.55 -2.87
C MET A 312 14.66 -5.04 -2.65
N LEU A 313 13.88 -4.22 -3.39
CA LEU A 313 13.83 -2.77 -3.20
C LEU A 313 13.20 -2.39 -1.85
N ASP A 314 12.21 -3.15 -1.37
CA ASP A 314 11.62 -2.97 -0.04
C ASP A 314 12.61 -3.25 1.08
N GLY A 315 13.56 -4.16 0.87
CA GLY A 315 14.68 -4.42 1.78
C GLY A 315 15.58 -3.22 2.05
N SER A 316 15.61 -2.23 1.14
CA SER A 316 16.26 -0.94 1.37
C SER A 316 15.44 -0.03 2.30
N GLY A 317 14.12 -0.22 2.35
CA GLY A 317 13.18 0.53 3.18
C GLY A 317 13.36 2.05 3.07
N HIS A 318 13.30 2.72 4.22
CA HIS A 318 13.53 4.15 4.33
C HIS A 318 15.01 4.51 4.55
N VAL A 319 15.94 3.55 4.44
CA VAL A 319 17.36 3.75 4.74
C VAL A 319 17.98 4.82 3.85
N LEU A 320 17.59 4.90 2.58
CA LEU A 320 18.06 5.97 1.67
C LEU A 320 17.70 7.36 2.18
N PHE A 321 16.44 7.55 2.57
CA PHE A 321 15.97 8.80 3.15
C PHE A 321 16.68 9.10 4.46
N LEU A 322 16.78 8.11 5.38
CA LEU A 322 17.41 8.30 6.68
C LEU A 322 18.90 8.64 6.59
N ARG A 323 19.59 8.14 5.56
CA ARG A 323 21.00 8.49 5.29
C ARG A 323 21.16 9.85 4.62
N ALA A 324 20.14 10.31 3.90
CA ALA A 324 20.20 11.58 3.17
C ALA A 324 19.77 12.78 4.03
N VAL A 325 18.87 12.57 4.98
CA VAL A 325 18.25 13.64 5.80
C VAL A 325 19.15 13.98 7.01
N ARG A 326 19.29 15.27 7.28
CA ARG A 326 19.97 15.76 8.50
C ARG A 326 19.13 15.41 9.74
N PRO A 327 19.76 14.99 10.87
CA PRO A 327 19.01 14.58 12.07
C PRO A 327 18.01 15.62 12.58
N ARG A 328 18.36 16.91 12.48
CA ARG A 328 17.52 18.03 12.93
C ARG A 328 16.30 18.27 12.06
N GLU A 329 16.38 17.97 10.76
CA GLU A 329 15.31 18.19 9.78
C GLU A 329 14.43 16.94 9.57
N ARG A 330 14.77 15.82 10.23
CA ARG A 330 14.17 14.51 9.98
C ARG A 330 12.65 14.50 10.10
N ALA A 331 12.10 15.14 11.16
CA ALA A 331 10.66 15.15 11.40
C ALA A 331 9.89 15.87 10.27
N GLU A 332 10.38 17.03 9.84
CA GLU A 332 9.77 17.86 8.81
C GLU A 332 9.88 17.22 7.41
N MET A 333 11.05 16.68 7.10
CA MET A 333 11.32 16.04 5.82
C MET A 333 10.63 14.70 5.66
N THR A 334 10.29 13.98 6.74
CA THR A 334 9.55 12.71 6.69
C THR A 334 8.16 12.90 6.10
N GLY A 335 7.46 13.98 6.47
CA GLY A 335 6.13 14.28 5.91
C GLY A 335 6.18 14.47 4.40
N VAL A 336 7.16 15.25 3.91
CA VAL A 336 7.34 15.46 2.47
C VAL A 336 7.78 14.15 1.79
N PHE A 337 8.70 13.39 2.41
CA PHE A 337 9.15 12.13 1.84
C PHE A 337 7.99 11.16 1.59
N GLN A 338 7.07 11.02 2.54
CA GLN A 338 5.96 10.06 2.45
C GLN A 338 4.95 10.36 1.33
N THR A 339 4.94 11.58 0.77
CA THR A 339 4.09 11.91 -0.38
C THR A 339 4.33 11.04 -1.61
N TYR A 340 5.46 10.30 -1.66
CA TYR A 340 5.71 9.37 -2.77
C TYR A 340 4.58 8.35 -2.94
N ARG A 341 3.90 7.93 -1.85
CA ARG A 341 2.78 6.99 -1.93
C ARG A 341 1.57 7.61 -2.62
N ASP A 342 1.22 8.82 -2.20
CA ASP A 342 0.07 9.54 -2.75
C ASP A 342 0.31 9.85 -4.24
N VAL A 343 1.54 10.27 -4.57
CA VAL A 343 1.94 10.52 -5.97
C VAL A 343 1.95 9.22 -6.78
N ALA A 344 2.40 8.09 -6.25
CA ALA A 344 2.34 6.81 -6.94
C ALA A 344 0.89 6.39 -7.23
N ASN A 345 0.03 6.46 -6.20
CA ASN A 345 -1.39 6.10 -6.32
C ASN A 345 -2.12 6.99 -7.35
N LEU A 346 -1.73 8.24 -7.48
CA LEU A 346 -2.31 9.18 -8.45
C LEU A 346 -1.69 9.00 -9.84
N ALA A 347 -0.37 8.99 -9.94
CA ALA A 347 0.34 9.03 -11.22
C ALA A 347 0.16 7.74 -12.02
N VAL A 348 0.17 6.58 -11.37
CA VAL A 348 0.07 5.28 -12.07
C VAL A 348 -1.28 5.16 -12.78
N PRO A 349 -2.44 5.24 -12.11
CA PRO A 349 -3.71 5.16 -12.81
C PRO A 349 -3.90 6.32 -13.80
N GLY A 350 -3.43 7.54 -13.46
CA GLY A 350 -3.53 8.70 -14.33
C GLY A 350 -2.78 8.53 -15.67
N ILE A 351 -1.54 8.04 -15.62
CA ILE A 351 -0.74 7.77 -16.83
C ILE A 351 -1.39 6.65 -17.65
N PHE A 352 -1.84 5.57 -16.99
CA PHE A 352 -2.46 4.46 -17.72
C PHE A 352 -3.88 4.75 -18.19
N ALA A 353 -4.62 5.67 -17.58
CA ALA A 353 -5.87 6.18 -18.12
C ALA A 353 -5.68 6.83 -19.50
N ILE A 354 -4.52 7.47 -19.71
CA ILE A 354 -4.17 8.07 -21.02
C ILE A 354 -3.62 6.99 -21.97
N LEU A 355 -2.65 6.18 -21.53
CA LEU A 355 -2.00 5.18 -22.39
C LEU A 355 -2.97 4.12 -22.89
N LEU A 356 -3.87 3.63 -22.02
CA LEU A 356 -4.86 2.63 -22.39
C LEU A 356 -5.97 3.13 -23.33
N LYS A 357 -6.04 4.43 -23.57
CA LYS A 357 -6.89 5.00 -24.64
C LYS A 357 -6.36 4.68 -26.04
N PHE A 358 -5.04 4.56 -26.18
CA PHE A 358 -4.36 4.38 -27.46
C PHE A 358 -3.74 3.00 -27.65
N PHE A 359 -3.46 2.31 -26.56
CA PHE A 359 -2.72 1.03 -26.57
C PHE A 359 -3.47 -0.06 -25.79
N ALA A 360 -3.19 -1.32 -26.14
CA ALA A 360 -3.74 -2.47 -25.44
C ALA A 360 -3.14 -2.64 -24.02
N LEU A 361 -3.83 -3.42 -23.16
CA LEU A 361 -3.47 -3.61 -21.76
C LEU A 361 -1.99 -3.94 -21.48
N PRO A 362 -1.25 -4.74 -22.29
CA PRO A 362 0.16 -5.01 -22.03
C PRO A 362 1.07 -3.77 -21.93
N ILE A 363 0.67 -2.61 -22.50
CA ILE A 363 1.42 -1.36 -22.42
C ILE A 363 1.70 -0.94 -20.98
N VAL A 364 0.84 -1.36 -20.05
CA VAL A 364 0.99 -1.09 -18.61
C VAL A 364 2.33 -1.62 -18.10
N TYR A 365 2.72 -2.83 -18.54
CA TYR A 365 3.99 -3.44 -18.14
C TYR A 365 5.19 -2.78 -18.83
N ALA A 366 5.06 -2.34 -20.09
CA ALA A 366 6.10 -1.55 -20.73
C ALA A 366 6.34 -0.20 -20.01
N GLY A 367 5.27 0.50 -19.65
CA GLY A 367 5.34 1.71 -18.84
C GLY A 367 5.95 1.46 -17.46
N GLY A 368 5.53 0.36 -16.79
CA GLY A 368 6.10 -0.09 -15.52
C GLY A 368 7.60 -0.40 -15.60
N ALA A 369 8.04 -1.06 -16.66
CA ALA A 369 9.45 -1.28 -16.92
C ALA A 369 10.21 0.03 -17.13
N GLY A 370 9.61 0.99 -17.85
CA GLY A 370 10.24 2.29 -18.14
C GLY A 370 10.67 3.04 -16.90
N TRP A 371 9.80 3.21 -15.91
CA TRP A 371 10.18 3.94 -14.68
C TRP A 371 11.07 3.13 -13.75
N THR A 372 10.99 1.78 -13.75
CA THR A 372 11.94 0.94 -12.98
C THR A 372 13.32 0.92 -13.63
N ILE A 373 13.43 0.99 -14.97
CA ILE A 373 14.71 1.21 -15.69
C ILE A 373 15.29 2.57 -15.31
N ALA A 374 14.48 3.63 -15.31
CA ALA A 374 14.93 4.94 -14.84
C ALA A 374 15.46 4.88 -13.41
N GLY A 375 14.80 4.12 -12.52
CA GLY A 375 15.28 3.83 -11.17
C GLY A 375 16.64 3.11 -11.16
N ALA A 376 16.84 2.11 -12.00
CA ALA A 376 18.11 1.39 -12.12
C ALA A 376 19.25 2.30 -12.58
N ILE A 377 19.01 3.18 -13.54
CA ILE A 377 20.00 4.15 -14.04
C ILE A 377 20.36 5.18 -12.97
N THR A 378 19.36 5.70 -12.25
CA THR A 378 19.56 6.74 -11.22
C THR A 378 20.14 6.20 -9.92
N SER A 379 20.11 4.89 -9.68
CA SER A 379 20.69 4.23 -8.49
C SER A 379 22.22 4.01 -8.56
N ARG A 380 22.88 4.55 -9.60
CA ARG A 380 24.35 4.46 -9.80
C ARG A 380 25.19 5.22 -8.79
#